data_85f9b82d3bb2a84df07288ea944c8b25
#
_entry.id   85f9b82d3bb2a84df07288ea944c8b25
#
_cell.length_a   1.000
_cell.length_b   1.000
_cell.length_c   1.000
_cell.angle_alpha   90.00
_cell.angle_beta   90.00
_cell.angle_gamma   90.00
#
_symmetry.space_group_name_H-M   'P 1'
#
loop_
_entity.id
_entity.type
_entity.pdbx_description
1 polymer ?
#
loop_
_entity_poly.entity_id
_entity_poly.type
_entity_poly.pdbx_seq_one_letter_code
_entity_poly.pdbx_strand_id
1 'polypeptide(L)'
;EGHDRGVNWVCFHPTLPLIVSGADDRQVKLWRMNESKAWEVDTCRGHYNNVSSVLFHPRQELILSNSEDKSIRVWDMTKRTCLHTFRREHDRFWILAAHPTLNLFAAGHDSGMLIFKLERERPAFAVHQNLLYYVKDRYLRKLDFNTSKDSAAMQLRGGSRSPVYSMSYNPAENAVLLCTRASNLENSTY
;
A
#
# COMPACT_ATOMS: atom_id res chain seq x y z
N GLU A 1 27.95 4.22 7.15
CA GLU A 1 27.25 5.08 8.13
C GLU A 1 26.04 5.70 7.46
N GLY A 2 24.93 5.82 8.17
CA GLY A 2 23.71 6.35 7.58
C GLY A 2 22.65 6.75 8.59
N HIS A 3 22.40 5.97 9.64
CA HIS A 3 21.57 6.39 10.75
C HIS A 3 22.37 7.21 11.77
N ASP A 4 21.75 8.28 12.28
CA ASP A 4 22.35 9.15 13.28
C ASP A 4 22.25 8.59 14.71
N ARG A 5 21.47 7.53 14.90
CA ARG A 5 21.24 6.88 16.20
C ARG A 5 21.13 5.36 16.03
N GLY A 6 20.96 4.66 17.17
CA GLY A 6 20.87 3.20 17.20
C GLY A 6 19.82 2.63 16.28
N VAL A 7 20.18 1.59 15.53
CA VAL A 7 19.27 0.86 14.65
C VAL A 7 18.53 -0.18 15.46
N ASN A 8 17.20 -0.17 15.40
CA ASN A 8 16.33 -1.08 16.16
C ASN A 8 15.97 -2.32 15.37
N TRP A 9 15.83 -2.18 14.04
CA TRP A 9 15.41 -3.29 13.20
C TRP A 9 15.96 -3.18 11.79
N VAL A 10 16.20 -4.33 11.18
CA VAL A 10 16.59 -4.47 9.78
C VAL A 10 15.84 -5.65 9.15
N CYS A 11 15.55 -5.54 7.87
CA CYS A 11 14.86 -6.58 7.11
C CYS A 11 15.39 -6.64 5.69
N PHE A 12 15.62 -7.84 5.18
CA PHE A 12 15.92 -8.06 3.76
C PHE A 12 14.67 -8.09 2.92
N HIS A 13 14.78 -7.58 1.70
CA HIS A 13 13.74 -7.80 0.69
C HIS A 13 13.72 -9.28 0.27
N PRO A 14 12.52 -9.89 0.10
CA PRO A 14 12.44 -11.32 -0.19
C PRO A 14 13.08 -11.75 -1.51
N THR A 15 13.18 -10.87 -2.50
CA THR A 15 13.67 -11.22 -3.86
C THR A 15 14.67 -10.22 -4.45
N LEU A 16 14.68 -8.98 -4.01
CA LEU A 16 15.56 -7.92 -4.52
C LEU A 16 16.75 -7.70 -3.60
N PRO A 17 17.88 -7.19 -4.11
CA PRO A 17 19.06 -6.87 -3.30
C PRO A 17 18.86 -5.57 -2.50
N LEU A 18 17.83 -5.54 -1.65
CA LEU A 18 17.44 -4.39 -0.85
C LEU A 18 17.36 -4.76 0.63
N ILE A 19 17.65 -3.78 1.46
CA ILE A 19 17.52 -3.83 2.91
C ILE A 19 16.71 -2.60 3.34
N VAL A 20 15.87 -2.76 4.35
CA VAL A 20 15.22 -1.64 5.05
C VAL A 20 15.64 -1.66 6.52
N SER A 21 15.86 -0.49 7.09
CA SER A 21 16.21 -0.32 8.50
C SER A 21 15.39 0.77 9.17
N GLY A 22 15.15 0.62 10.45
CA GLY A 22 14.48 1.60 11.30
C GLY A 22 15.30 1.87 12.56
N ALA A 23 15.34 3.12 13.01
CA ALA A 23 16.23 3.56 14.07
C ALA A 23 15.61 4.60 15.03
N ASP A 24 16.35 4.90 16.09
CA ASP A 24 16.02 5.93 17.08
C ASP A 24 16.11 7.37 16.53
N ASP A 25 16.68 7.52 15.33
CA ASP A 25 16.67 8.80 14.60
C ASP A 25 15.32 9.09 13.93
N ARG A 26 14.30 8.25 14.15
CA ARG A 26 12.94 8.34 13.61
C ARG A 26 12.84 8.12 12.10
N GLN A 27 13.90 7.59 11.49
CA GLN A 27 13.99 7.38 10.06
C GLN A 27 13.85 5.92 9.69
N VAL A 28 13.24 5.69 8.52
CA VAL A 28 13.25 4.41 7.82
C VAL A 28 14.14 4.59 6.60
N LYS A 29 15.21 3.83 6.50
CA LYS A 29 16.16 3.91 5.40
C LYS A 29 16.10 2.70 4.51
N LEU A 30 16.16 2.95 3.21
CA LEU A 30 16.25 1.94 2.17
C LEU A 30 17.71 1.87 1.67
N TRP A 31 18.22 0.66 1.63
CA TRP A 31 19.59 0.35 1.19
C TRP A 31 19.57 -0.60 0.01
N ARG A 32 20.48 -0.40 -0.91
CA ARG A 32 20.81 -1.40 -1.94
C ARG A 32 22.09 -2.10 -1.54
N MET A 33 22.20 -3.39 -1.89
CA MET A 33 23.38 -4.20 -1.58
C MET A 33 23.87 -4.97 -2.81
N ASN A 34 25.14 -5.33 -2.77
CA ASN A 34 25.76 -6.38 -3.57
C ASN A 34 26.47 -7.36 -2.64
N GLU A 35 27.29 -8.24 -3.18
CA GLU A 35 27.98 -9.29 -2.40
C GLU A 35 28.93 -8.73 -1.32
N SER A 36 29.43 -7.51 -1.46
CA SER A 36 30.48 -6.97 -0.60
C SER A 36 30.12 -5.66 0.10
N LYS A 37 29.09 -4.95 -0.37
CA LYS A 37 28.76 -3.59 0.11
C LYS A 37 27.28 -3.34 0.13
N ALA A 38 26.86 -2.46 1.04
CA ALA A 38 25.54 -1.86 1.05
C ALA A 38 25.67 -0.33 1.07
N TRP A 39 24.78 0.37 0.38
CA TRP A 39 24.74 1.82 0.33
C TRP A 39 23.30 2.33 0.45
N GLU A 40 23.16 3.48 1.06
CA GLU A 40 21.88 4.14 1.22
C GLU A 40 21.31 4.57 -0.14
N VAL A 41 20.04 4.24 -0.38
CA VAL A 41 19.29 4.66 -1.56
C VAL A 41 18.49 5.90 -1.22
N ASP A 42 17.73 5.85 -0.11
CA ASP A 42 16.87 6.95 0.29
C ASP A 42 16.33 6.75 1.73
N THR A 43 15.63 7.78 2.21
CA THR A 43 15.04 7.82 3.55
C THR A 43 13.56 8.14 3.49
N CYS A 44 12.73 7.30 4.13
CA CYS A 44 11.32 7.58 4.37
C CYS A 44 11.18 8.38 5.68
N ARG A 45 10.74 9.62 5.59
CA ARG A 45 10.60 10.54 6.72
C ARG A 45 9.14 10.73 7.11
N GLY A 46 8.85 10.77 8.40
CA GLY A 46 7.50 11.04 8.87
C GLY A 46 7.16 10.50 10.25
N HIS A 47 7.88 9.51 10.79
CA HIS A 47 7.71 9.12 12.18
C HIS A 47 8.19 10.23 13.13
N TYR A 48 7.47 10.38 14.24
CA TYR A 48 7.75 11.41 15.25
C TYR A 48 8.56 10.90 16.45
N ASN A 49 8.73 9.58 16.54
CA ASN A 49 9.52 8.92 17.57
C ASN A 49 10.27 7.72 16.97
N ASN A 50 11.01 7.00 17.82
CA ASN A 50 11.83 5.86 17.45
C ASN A 50 11.07 4.87 16.56
N VAL A 51 11.69 4.45 15.48
CA VAL A 51 11.16 3.39 14.63
C VAL A 51 11.55 2.05 15.24
N SER A 52 10.56 1.27 15.66
CA SER A 52 10.78 0.02 16.39
C SER A 52 11.00 -1.16 15.47
N SER A 53 10.26 -1.24 14.38
CA SER A 53 10.32 -2.36 13.44
C SER A 53 9.97 -1.91 12.02
N VAL A 54 10.56 -2.57 11.05
CA VAL A 54 10.35 -2.33 9.61
C VAL A 54 10.32 -3.65 8.85
N LEU A 55 9.60 -3.69 7.74
CA LEU A 55 9.62 -4.83 6.82
C LEU A 55 9.23 -4.41 5.41
N PHE A 56 9.56 -5.25 4.44
CA PHE A 56 8.99 -5.19 3.10
C PHE A 56 7.68 -5.98 3.03
N HIS A 57 6.74 -5.47 2.26
CA HIS A 57 5.56 -6.26 1.92
C HIS A 57 5.99 -7.46 1.06
N PRO A 58 5.49 -8.69 1.33
CA PRO A 58 5.95 -9.90 0.63
C PRO A 58 5.68 -9.92 -0.89
N ARG A 59 4.67 -9.17 -1.36
CA ARG A 59 4.19 -9.22 -2.75
C ARG A 59 4.03 -7.88 -3.44
N GLN A 60 4.03 -6.78 -2.70
CA GLN A 60 3.83 -5.43 -3.24
C GLN A 60 5.07 -4.58 -2.99
N GLU A 61 5.26 -3.55 -3.78
CA GLU A 61 6.37 -2.59 -3.62
C GLU A 61 6.07 -1.60 -2.50
N LEU A 62 5.91 -2.15 -1.29
CA LEU A 62 5.59 -1.38 -0.09
C LEU A 62 6.58 -1.71 1.03
N ILE A 63 6.87 -0.69 1.83
CA ILE A 63 7.56 -0.81 3.11
C ILE A 63 6.54 -0.53 4.22
N LEU A 64 6.57 -1.34 5.27
CA LEU A 64 5.81 -1.10 6.50
C LEU A 64 6.77 -0.78 7.62
N SER A 65 6.42 0.19 8.44
CA SER A 65 7.16 0.52 9.65
C SER A 65 6.21 0.77 10.81
N ASN A 66 6.62 0.45 12.02
CA ASN A 66 5.94 0.88 13.22
C ASN A 66 6.87 1.63 14.17
N SER A 67 6.31 2.35 15.11
CA SER A 67 7.05 3.30 15.92
C SER A 67 6.44 3.47 17.31
N GLU A 68 7.29 3.93 18.22
CA GLU A 68 6.87 4.44 19.53
C GLU A 68 6.02 5.72 19.43
N ASP A 69 5.88 6.31 18.23
CA ASP A 69 4.93 7.39 17.95
C ASP A 69 3.47 6.91 17.86
N LYS A 70 3.22 5.65 18.20
CA LYS A 70 1.91 5.01 18.23
C LYS A 70 1.30 4.80 16.83
N SER A 71 2.13 4.75 15.80
CA SER A 71 1.68 4.57 14.42
C SER A 71 2.34 3.40 13.71
N ILE A 72 1.59 2.85 12.76
CA ILE A 72 2.10 2.01 11.67
C ILE A 72 1.98 2.84 10.40
N ARG A 73 3.06 2.91 9.62
CA ARG A 73 3.10 3.61 8.34
C ARG A 73 3.36 2.65 7.20
N VAL A 74 2.69 2.89 6.09
CA VAL A 74 2.89 2.19 4.82
C VAL A 74 3.49 3.18 3.84
N TRP A 75 4.61 2.80 3.25
CA TRP A 75 5.39 3.63 2.32
C TRP A 75 5.41 3.01 0.93
N ASP A 76 5.29 3.84 -0.08
CA ASP A 76 5.63 3.45 -1.45
C ASP A 76 7.15 3.23 -1.56
N MET A 77 7.57 2.02 -1.90
CA MET A 77 9.00 1.68 -1.96
C MET A 77 9.74 2.45 -3.06
N THR A 78 9.06 2.79 -4.15
CA THR A 78 9.64 3.49 -5.29
C THR A 78 9.72 4.99 -5.07
N LYS A 79 8.65 5.60 -4.54
CA LYS A 79 8.56 7.06 -4.32
C LYS A 79 9.03 7.49 -2.93
N ARG A 80 9.12 6.55 -1.98
CA ARG A 80 9.43 6.78 -0.54
C ARG A 80 8.45 7.73 0.14
N THR A 81 7.25 7.84 -0.40
CA THR A 81 6.17 8.63 0.18
C THR A 81 5.29 7.79 1.09
N CYS A 82 4.80 8.36 2.18
CA CYS A 82 3.85 7.70 3.06
C CYS A 82 2.48 7.62 2.38
N LEU A 83 1.97 6.42 2.18
CA LEU A 83 0.65 6.16 1.60
C LEU A 83 -0.45 6.12 2.66
N HIS A 84 -0.17 5.48 3.80
CA HIS A 84 -1.13 5.32 4.90
C HIS A 84 -0.43 5.44 6.23
N THR A 85 -1.17 5.99 7.22
CA THR A 85 -0.75 6.05 8.62
C THR A 85 -1.91 5.56 9.49
N PHE A 86 -1.68 4.48 10.21
CA PHE A 86 -2.63 3.93 11.19
C PHE A 86 -2.13 4.28 12.58
N ARG A 87 -2.98 4.88 13.43
CA ARG A 87 -2.61 5.31 14.77
C ARG A 87 -3.44 4.61 15.83
N ARG A 88 -2.79 4.32 16.94
CA ARG A 88 -3.47 4.02 18.21
C ARG A 88 -3.39 5.25 19.12
N GLU A 89 -4.34 5.39 20.03
CA GLU A 89 -4.41 6.56 20.89
C GLU A 89 -3.38 6.49 22.03
N HIS A 90 -3.17 5.30 22.60
CA HIS A 90 -2.40 5.13 23.83
C HIS A 90 -1.21 4.19 23.70
N ASP A 91 -1.17 3.30 22.71
CA ASP A 91 -0.17 2.24 22.61
C ASP A 91 0.96 2.57 21.62
N ARG A 92 2.17 2.43 22.07
CA ARG A 92 3.37 2.41 21.21
C ARG A 92 3.46 1.07 20.52
N PHE A 93 4.02 1.05 19.31
CA PHE A 93 4.30 -0.18 18.58
C PHE A 93 5.76 -0.61 18.75
N TRP A 94 5.97 -1.92 18.91
CA TRP A 94 7.28 -2.50 19.19
C TRP A 94 7.76 -3.46 18.13
N ILE A 95 6.88 -4.28 17.57
CA ILE A 95 7.22 -5.31 16.61
C ILE A 95 6.22 -5.38 15.46
N LEU A 96 6.71 -5.76 14.30
CA LEU A 96 5.93 -5.93 13.09
C LEU A 96 6.41 -7.19 12.39
N ALA A 97 5.48 -8.05 11.99
CA ALA A 97 5.76 -9.29 11.27
C ALA A 97 4.80 -9.45 10.09
N ALA A 98 5.30 -9.99 8.99
CA ALA A 98 4.51 -10.35 7.83
C ALA A 98 4.32 -11.86 7.77
N HIS A 99 3.12 -12.30 7.40
CA HIS A 99 2.88 -13.71 7.10
C HIS A 99 3.64 -14.10 5.81
N PRO A 100 4.30 -15.25 5.77
CA PRO A 100 5.16 -15.59 4.63
C PRO A 100 4.41 -15.74 3.30
N THR A 101 3.13 -16.10 3.30
CA THR A 101 2.36 -16.41 2.10
C THR A 101 1.04 -15.64 1.96
N LEU A 102 0.47 -15.17 3.05
CA LEU A 102 -0.80 -14.42 3.05
C LEU A 102 -0.55 -12.91 3.13
N ASN A 103 -1.50 -12.13 2.62
CA ASN A 103 -1.52 -10.68 2.84
C ASN A 103 -2.01 -10.38 4.26
N LEU A 104 -1.19 -10.74 5.24
CA LEU A 104 -1.51 -10.66 6.65
C LEU A 104 -0.29 -10.19 7.44
N PHE A 105 -0.52 -9.29 8.37
CA PHE A 105 0.51 -8.68 9.21
C PHE A 105 0.09 -8.73 10.67
N ALA A 106 1.07 -8.85 11.54
CA ALA A 106 0.90 -8.76 12.97
C ALA A 106 1.75 -7.63 13.53
N ALA A 107 1.18 -6.82 14.40
CA ALA A 107 1.89 -5.74 15.09
C ALA A 107 1.68 -5.83 16.58
N GLY A 108 2.75 -5.93 17.34
CA GLY A 108 2.75 -5.90 18.80
C GLY A 108 2.79 -4.46 19.33
N HIS A 109 1.99 -4.18 20.35
CA HIS A 109 1.89 -2.87 20.99
C HIS A 109 1.81 -3.02 22.52
N ASP A 110 1.85 -1.92 23.26
CA ASP A 110 1.96 -1.92 24.74
C ASP A 110 0.90 -2.80 25.43
N SER A 111 -0.32 -2.86 24.91
CA SER A 111 -1.44 -3.60 25.52
C SER A 111 -1.78 -4.92 24.83
N GLY A 112 -1.00 -5.35 23.83
CA GLY A 112 -1.24 -6.61 23.14
C GLY A 112 -0.78 -6.64 21.68
N MET A 113 -1.55 -7.29 20.83
CA MET A 113 -1.23 -7.48 19.43
C MET A 113 -2.46 -7.25 18.56
N LEU A 114 -2.27 -6.68 17.39
CA LEU A 114 -3.28 -6.62 16.34
C LEU A 114 -2.82 -7.37 15.10
N ILE A 115 -3.79 -7.96 14.41
CA ILE A 115 -3.59 -8.62 13.12
C ILE A 115 -4.37 -7.83 12.08
N PHE A 116 -3.73 -7.51 10.97
CA PHE A 116 -4.34 -6.72 9.90
C PHE A 116 -3.86 -7.17 8.52
N LYS A 117 -4.59 -6.78 7.51
CA LYS A 117 -4.19 -6.94 6.10
C LYS A 117 -4.25 -5.60 5.39
N LEU A 118 -3.36 -5.43 4.41
CA LEU A 118 -3.42 -4.32 3.47
C LEU A 118 -4.25 -4.79 2.27
N GLU A 119 -5.48 -4.30 2.17
CA GLU A 119 -6.28 -4.59 1.00
C GLU A 119 -5.71 -3.82 -0.19
N ARG A 120 -5.56 -4.51 -1.32
CA ARG A 120 -5.46 -3.83 -2.61
C ARG A 120 -6.74 -3.03 -2.79
N GLU A 121 -6.63 -1.84 -3.38
CA GLU A 121 -7.79 -1.24 -4.00
C GLU A 121 -8.39 -2.28 -4.95
N ARG A 122 -9.59 -2.72 -4.62
CA ARG A 122 -10.30 -3.64 -5.51
C ARG A 122 -10.59 -2.91 -6.80
N PRO A 123 -10.42 -3.52 -7.97
CA PRO A 123 -10.87 -2.91 -9.21
C PRO A 123 -12.35 -2.54 -9.05
N ALA A 124 -12.74 -1.35 -9.49
CA ALA A 124 -14.15 -0.99 -9.54
C ALA A 124 -14.87 -1.94 -10.48
N PHE A 125 -15.95 -2.53 -10.02
CA PHE A 125 -16.71 -3.50 -10.80
C PHE A 125 -18.21 -3.38 -10.56
N ALA A 126 -18.99 -3.84 -11.55
CA ALA A 126 -20.43 -4.04 -11.44
C ALA A 126 -20.82 -5.31 -12.22
N VAL A 127 -21.76 -6.06 -11.67
CA VAL A 127 -22.27 -7.27 -12.31
C VAL A 127 -23.73 -7.05 -12.69
N HIS A 128 -24.08 -7.41 -13.93
CA HIS A 128 -25.45 -7.45 -14.40
C HIS A 128 -25.67 -8.73 -15.22
N GLN A 129 -26.57 -9.60 -14.73
CA GLN A 129 -26.83 -10.91 -15.35
C GLN A 129 -25.50 -11.71 -15.48
N ASN A 130 -25.10 -12.08 -16.70
CA ASN A 130 -23.89 -12.83 -16.99
C ASN A 130 -22.69 -11.96 -17.37
N LEU A 131 -22.77 -10.67 -17.14
CA LEU A 131 -21.76 -9.69 -17.52
C LEU A 131 -21.12 -9.05 -16.29
N LEU A 132 -19.79 -9.07 -16.26
CA LEU A 132 -18.99 -8.32 -15.33
C LEU A 132 -18.38 -7.12 -16.06
N TYR A 133 -18.69 -5.92 -15.59
CA TYR A 133 -17.99 -4.70 -15.98
C TYR A 133 -16.94 -4.38 -14.92
N TYR A 134 -15.72 -4.06 -15.33
CA TYR A 134 -14.64 -3.70 -14.39
C TYR A 134 -13.63 -2.77 -15.05
N VAL A 135 -12.89 -2.03 -14.21
CA VAL A 135 -11.86 -1.11 -14.69
C VAL A 135 -10.48 -1.75 -14.48
N LYS A 136 -9.71 -1.83 -15.55
CA LYS A 136 -8.32 -2.29 -15.53
C LYS A 136 -7.48 -1.51 -16.54
N ASP A 137 -6.30 -1.06 -16.13
CA ASP A 137 -5.31 -0.39 -16.99
C ASP A 137 -5.91 0.78 -17.82
N ARG A 138 -6.81 1.57 -17.20
CA ARG A 138 -7.54 2.69 -17.83
C ARG A 138 -8.55 2.28 -18.90
N TYR A 139 -8.96 1.04 -18.91
CA TYR A 139 -10.06 0.57 -19.75
C TYR A 139 -11.24 0.12 -18.89
N LEU A 140 -12.44 0.47 -19.33
CA LEU A 140 -13.65 -0.24 -18.94
C LEU A 140 -13.67 -1.55 -19.73
N ARG A 141 -13.69 -2.67 -19.03
CA ARG A 141 -13.71 -4.00 -19.63
C ARG A 141 -15.03 -4.70 -19.34
N LYS A 142 -15.37 -5.63 -20.18
CA LYS A 142 -16.57 -6.47 -20.10
C LYS A 142 -16.16 -7.93 -20.22
N LEU A 143 -16.47 -8.70 -19.19
CA LEU A 143 -16.31 -10.16 -19.19
C LEU A 143 -17.69 -10.81 -19.22
N ASP A 144 -17.90 -11.66 -20.19
CA ASP A 144 -19.10 -12.51 -20.30
C ASP A 144 -18.80 -13.86 -19.64
N PHE A 145 -19.53 -14.18 -18.58
CA PHE A 145 -19.33 -15.43 -17.83
C PHE A 145 -19.73 -16.68 -18.61
N ASN A 146 -20.65 -16.58 -19.59
CA ASN A 146 -21.07 -17.73 -20.38
C ASN A 146 -20.03 -18.12 -21.43
N THR A 147 -19.40 -17.13 -22.03
CA THR A 147 -18.45 -17.35 -23.12
C THR A 147 -16.99 -17.23 -22.65
N SER A 148 -16.77 -16.80 -21.40
CA SER A 148 -15.45 -16.44 -20.84
C SER A 148 -14.70 -15.40 -21.68
N LYS A 149 -15.42 -14.65 -22.50
CA LYS A 149 -14.83 -13.62 -23.37
C LYS A 149 -14.65 -12.33 -22.59
N ASP A 150 -13.41 -11.88 -22.50
CA ASP A 150 -13.02 -10.60 -21.93
C ASP A 150 -12.64 -9.62 -23.04
N SER A 151 -13.28 -8.46 -23.07
CA SER A 151 -13.06 -7.44 -24.10
C SER A 151 -13.04 -6.04 -23.50
N ALA A 152 -12.24 -5.16 -24.11
CA ALA A 152 -12.27 -3.75 -23.78
C ALA A 152 -13.54 -3.12 -24.37
N ALA A 153 -14.36 -2.51 -23.51
CA ALA A 153 -15.58 -1.81 -23.93
C ALA A 153 -15.26 -0.35 -24.28
N MET A 154 -14.41 0.31 -23.49
CA MET A 154 -14.08 1.73 -23.69
C MET A 154 -12.78 2.09 -23.00
N GLN A 155 -12.00 2.97 -23.62
CA GLN A 155 -10.87 3.60 -22.96
C GLN A 155 -11.36 4.79 -22.11
N LEU A 156 -10.97 4.83 -20.86
CA LEU A 156 -11.32 5.94 -19.97
C LEU A 156 -10.45 7.15 -20.31
N ARG A 157 -11.10 8.21 -20.81
CA ARG A 157 -10.49 9.50 -21.12
C ARG A 157 -10.51 10.35 -19.87
N GLY A 158 -9.39 10.92 -19.52
CA GLY A 158 -9.27 11.86 -18.40
C GLY A 158 -7.83 11.98 -17.94
N GLY A 159 -7.32 13.19 -17.87
CA GLY A 159 -5.99 13.51 -17.35
C GLY A 159 -5.83 13.28 -15.85
N SER A 160 -6.86 12.83 -15.17
CA SER A 160 -6.83 12.52 -13.74
C SER A 160 -6.09 11.21 -13.51
N ARG A 161 -5.03 11.27 -12.72
CA ARG A 161 -4.33 10.11 -12.19
C ARG A 161 -5.12 9.41 -11.08
N SER A 162 -6.34 9.84 -10.80
CA SER A 162 -7.16 9.30 -9.73
C SER A 162 -7.73 7.96 -10.12
N PRO A 163 -7.49 6.91 -9.33
CA PRO A 163 -8.04 5.59 -9.60
C PRO A 163 -9.56 5.59 -9.42
N VAL A 164 -10.25 4.82 -10.25
CA VAL A 164 -11.67 4.55 -10.07
C VAL A 164 -11.82 3.56 -8.92
N TYR A 165 -12.51 3.96 -7.85
CA TYR A 165 -12.66 3.12 -6.66
C TYR A 165 -14.01 2.41 -6.55
N SER A 166 -15.04 2.90 -7.25
CA SER A 166 -16.32 2.22 -7.34
C SER A 166 -17.01 2.46 -8.68
N MET A 167 -17.93 1.59 -9.01
CA MET A 167 -18.70 1.61 -10.24
C MET A 167 -20.13 1.13 -10.00
N SER A 168 -21.10 1.74 -10.69
CA SER A 168 -22.48 1.26 -10.81
C SER A 168 -22.83 1.12 -12.27
N TYR A 169 -23.65 0.12 -12.60
CA TYR A 169 -24.18 -0.10 -13.92
C TYR A 169 -25.71 0.13 -13.93
N ASN A 170 -26.16 0.96 -14.87
CA ASN A 170 -27.59 1.19 -15.14
C ASN A 170 -28.00 0.42 -16.40
N PRO A 171 -28.76 -0.69 -16.26
CA PRO A 171 -29.15 -1.50 -17.42
C PRO A 171 -30.16 -0.80 -18.32
N ALA A 172 -30.97 0.14 -17.81
CA ALA A 172 -32.00 0.82 -18.60
C ALA A 172 -31.38 1.74 -19.67
N GLU A 173 -30.25 2.36 -19.34
CA GLU A 173 -29.56 3.27 -20.25
C GLU A 173 -28.25 2.69 -20.81
N ASN A 174 -27.93 1.43 -20.45
CA ASN A 174 -26.67 0.79 -20.77
C ASN A 174 -25.46 1.71 -20.43
N ALA A 175 -25.51 2.33 -19.27
CA ALA A 175 -24.55 3.32 -18.80
C ALA A 175 -23.83 2.88 -17.54
N VAL A 176 -22.63 3.39 -17.35
CA VAL A 176 -21.78 3.13 -16.18
C VAL A 176 -21.47 4.46 -15.46
N LEU A 177 -21.72 4.49 -14.18
CA LEU A 177 -21.25 5.57 -13.30
C LEU A 177 -19.94 5.15 -12.66
N LEU A 178 -18.90 5.94 -12.82
CA LEU A 178 -17.57 5.72 -12.24
C LEU A 178 -17.29 6.78 -11.17
N CYS A 179 -16.89 6.32 -9.97
CA CYS A 179 -16.49 7.19 -8.89
C CYS A 179 -14.98 7.19 -8.74
N THR A 180 -14.38 8.38 -8.71
CA THR A 180 -12.94 8.59 -8.49
C THR A 180 -12.71 9.41 -7.23
N ARG A 181 -11.59 9.20 -6.55
CA ARG A 181 -11.17 10.10 -5.46
C ARG A 181 -10.30 11.21 -6.04
N ALA A 182 -10.61 12.45 -5.70
CA ALA A 182 -9.72 13.56 -5.98
C ALA A 182 -8.42 13.39 -5.18
N SER A 183 -7.29 13.70 -5.79
CA SER A 183 -5.97 13.60 -5.17
C SER A 183 -5.71 14.68 -4.10
N ASN A 184 -6.59 15.66 -3.95
CA ASN A 184 -6.52 16.70 -2.93
C ASN A 184 -7.66 16.54 -1.94
N LEU A 185 -7.32 16.50 -0.66
CA LEU A 185 -8.22 16.38 0.50
C LEU A 185 -9.27 17.51 0.63
N GLU A 186 -9.30 18.49 -0.27
CA GLU A 186 -10.14 19.68 -0.12
C GLU A 186 -11.38 19.76 -1.03
N ASN A 187 -11.56 18.84 -1.98
CA ASN A 187 -12.74 18.88 -2.85
C ASN A 187 -13.34 17.50 -3.07
N SER A 188 -14.15 17.05 -2.12
CA SER A 188 -15.12 16.00 -2.36
C SER A 188 -16.31 16.59 -3.09
N THR A 189 -16.38 16.49 -4.39
CA THR A 189 -17.61 16.72 -5.15
C THR A 189 -18.43 15.44 -5.14
N TYR A 190 -19.62 15.52 -4.59
CA TYR A 190 -20.64 14.48 -4.63
C TYR A 190 -21.33 14.46 -5.99
#